data_5e0e390edb69170106c99a971a96200c
#
_entry.id   5e0e390edb69170106c99a971a96200c
#
_cell.length_a   1.000
_cell.length_b   1.000
_cell.length_c   1.000
_cell.angle_alpha   90.00
_cell.angle_beta   90.00
_cell.angle_gamma   90.00
#
_symmetry.space_group_name_H-M   'P 1'
#
loop_
_entity.id
_entity.type
_entity.pdbx_description
1 polymer ?
#
loop_
_entity_poly.entity_id
_entity_poly.type
_entity_poly.pdbx_seq_one_letter_code
_entity_poly.pdbx_strand_id
1 'polypeptide(L)'
;MAGGKGTRISSVANDIPKPMIKIEGKPVLEHELDCLRDQGFTDIILTVSHLGNIIMDYFGDGSGVSPVTGKPFGVNIEYYFEKEPLGNAGALFKLKDKLTEDFLLLNADAIFDIDFKRFVKYHEEKGGLVTLFTHPNSHPYDSGLIFADENNTVLCWSAKEDDRPLYYRNRVNAGLHVISPKILETEITTSKVDLDRQLLKPLAGSGKMFCYDSPEYVKDMGTPDRYTAVCRDYREGKVCGKNLKNKQKAIFLDRDGTLNKYVGFLRNIDQFELIPGTEEAIRKINESGYLAIVVTNQPVIARGEVSLEELEEIHNKLETLLGLKGAYVDAIYYCPHHPHKGYEGERTEYKIECECRKPKPGMLLKAAEDFNIDLSQSWMVGDGENDILAGIAAGCQTALVGCSEHFGETSSFVSLEEFVNERLYWQPN
;
A
#
# COMPACT_ATOMS: atom_id res chain seq x y z
N MET A 1 19.96 1.34 -2.40
CA MET A 1 20.86 0.30 -2.98
C MET A 1 20.81 0.41 -4.51
N ALA A 2 21.93 0.81 -5.15
CA ALA A 2 22.01 1.22 -6.56
C ALA A 2 22.83 0.26 -7.46
N GLY A 3 23.13 -0.97 -7.00
CA GLY A 3 24.08 -1.89 -7.63
C GLY A 3 23.55 -2.92 -8.64
N GLY A 4 22.26 -2.90 -9.01
CA GLY A 4 21.63 -3.93 -9.85
C GLY A 4 21.98 -3.84 -11.35
N LYS A 5 22.25 -4.99 -12.02
CA LYS A 5 22.62 -5.06 -13.45
C LYS A 5 21.52 -4.74 -14.47
N GLY A 6 20.27 -4.56 -14.07
CA GLY A 6 19.17 -4.06 -14.91
C GLY A 6 18.81 -4.84 -16.19
N THR A 7 19.09 -6.14 -16.25
CA THR A 7 19.00 -6.94 -17.49
C THR A 7 17.59 -7.01 -18.13
N ARG A 8 16.50 -6.88 -17.34
CA ARG A 8 15.11 -6.96 -17.83
C ARG A 8 14.59 -5.66 -18.49
N ILE A 9 15.25 -4.54 -18.26
CA ILE A 9 14.88 -3.23 -18.84
C ILE A 9 15.91 -2.73 -19.85
N SER A 10 16.79 -3.59 -20.34
CA SER A 10 17.86 -3.26 -21.29
C SER A 10 17.35 -2.62 -22.59
N SER A 11 16.11 -2.87 -23.00
CA SER A 11 15.50 -2.23 -24.18
C SER A 11 15.23 -0.73 -23.99
N VAL A 12 15.16 -0.25 -22.74
CA VAL A 12 14.92 1.17 -22.41
C VAL A 12 16.24 1.86 -22.04
N ALA A 13 17.23 1.12 -21.53
CA ALA A 13 18.47 1.66 -21.00
C ALA A 13 19.63 0.68 -21.21
N ASN A 14 20.21 0.68 -22.43
CA ASN A 14 21.50 0.06 -22.63
C ASN A 14 22.60 0.99 -22.06
N ASP A 15 23.54 0.41 -21.32
CA ASP A 15 24.75 1.08 -20.82
C ASP A 15 24.55 2.19 -19.76
N ILE A 16 23.38 2.29 -19.12
CA ILE A 16 23.17 3.14 -17.96
C ILE A 16 22.65 2.32 -16.77
N PRO A 17 23.05 2.63 -15.52
CA PRO A 17 22.50 1.94 -14.35
C PRO A 17 21.02 2.32 -14.16
N LYS A 18 20.20 1.40 -13.68
CA LYS A 18 18.75 1.62 -13.48
C LYS A 18 18.40 2.91 -12.73
N PRO A 19 19.12 3.32 -11.66
CA PRO A 19 18.85 4.58 -10.98
C PRO A 19 18.97 5.83 -11.85
N MET A 20 19.66 5.73 -12.99
CA MET A 20 19.86 6.81 -13.96
C MET A 20 18.86 6.78 -15.12
N ILE A 21 17.93 5.83 -15.16
CA ILE A 21 16.80 5.86 -16.09
C ILE A 21 15.99 7.12 -15.81
N LYS A 22 15.58 7.82 -16.88
CA LYS A 22 14.92 9.12 -16.74
C LYS A 22 13.41 9.00 -16.79
N ILE A 23 12.73 9.69 -15.87
CA ILE A 23 11.31 9.98 -15.91
C ILE A 23 11.17 11.49 -16.12
N GLU A 24 10.48 11.89 -17.17
CA GLU A 24 10.33 13.31 -17.58
C GLU A 24 11.68 14.07 -17.60
N GLY A 25 12.70 13.41 -18.13
CA GLY A 25 14.04 13.97 -18.30
C GLY A 25 14.96 13.90 -17.07
N LYS A 26 14.46 13.60 -15.89
CA LYS A 26 15.18 13.54 -14.61
C LYS A 26 15.44 12.10 -14.18
N PRO A 27 16.68 11.74 -13.74
CA PRO A 27 16.97 10.39 -13.23
C PRO A 27 16.06 9.96 -12.07
N VAL A 28 15.72 8.67 -12.00
CA VAL A 28 14.93 8.11 -10.90
C VAL A 28 15.56 8.40 -9.55
N LEU A 29 16.86 8.16 -9.41
CA LEU A 29 17.56 8.46 -8.16
C LEU A 29 17.46 9.92 -7.74
N GLU A 30 17.41 10.87 -8.70
CA GLU A 30 17.21 12.28 -8.39
C GLU A 30 15.79 12.56 -7.87
N HIS A 31 14.76 11.85 -8.39
CA HIS A 31 13.42 11.94 -7.82
C HIS A 31 13.37 11.42 -6.38
N GLU A 32 14.04 10.29 -6.11
CA GLU A 32 14.15 9.72 -4.76
C GLU A 32 14.87 10.66 -3.80
N LEU A 33 16.01 11.24 -4.21
CA LEU A 33 16.77 12.20 -3.40
C LEU A 33 15.98 13.48 -3.13
N ASP A 34 15.22 13.99 -4.09
CA ASP A 34 14.34 15.15 -3.89
C ASP A 34 13.28 14.84 -2.82
N CYS A 35 12.62 13.68 -2.89
CA CYS A 35 11.62 13.26 -1.92
C CYS A 35 12.21 13.15 -0.49
N LEU A 36 13.41 12.62 -0.36
CA LEU A 36 14.12 12.49 0.92
C LEU A 36 14.55 13.86 1.45
N ARG A 37 15.24 14.66 0.64
CA ARG A 37 15.73 16.00 1.00
C ARG A 37 14.60 16.90 1.49
N ASP A 38 13.48 16.94 0.77
CA ASP A 38 12.34 17.80 1.08
C ASP A 38 11.67 17.43 2.41
N GLN A 39 12.04 16.28 2.98
CA GLN A 39 11.61 15.80 4.28
C GLN A 39 12.69 15.86 5.37
N GLY A 40 13.91 16.30 5.00
CA GLY A 40 15.03 16.46 5.91
C GLY A 40 15.94 15.25 6.05
N PHE A 41 15.77 14.23 5.19
CA PHE A 41 16.69 13.10 5.11
C PHE A 41 17.81 13.45 4.12
N THR A 42 18.90 14.01 4.63
CA THR A 42 19.95 14.60 3.81
C THR A 42 21.28 13.82 3.82
N ASP A 43 21.50 12.97 4.81
CA ASP A 43 22.70 12.12 4.86
C ASP A 43 22.43 10.79 4.16
N ILE A 44 23.05 10.60 3.00
CA ILE A 44 22.73 9.51 2.07
C ILE A 44 23.98 8.64 1.85
N ILE A 45 23.86 7.35 2.05
CA ILE A 45 24.88 6.37 1.65
C ILE A 45 24.39 5.64 0.39
N LEU A 46 25.07 5.78 -0.72
CA LEU A 46 24.80 5.07 -1.97
C LEU A 46 25.74 3.89 -2.13
N THR A 47 25.19 2.67 -2.09
CA THR A 47 25.95 1.48 -2.47
C THR A 47 25.91 1.34 -4.00
N VAL A 48 27.07 1.38 -4.63
CA VAL A 48 27.21 1.33 -6.10
C VAL A 48 28.16 0.22 -6.52
N SER A 49 27.97 -0.29 -7.73
CA SER A 49 28.82 -1.36 -8.29
C SER A 49 29.13 -1.10 -9.76
N HIS A 50 28.82 -2.02 -10.66
CA HIS A 50 29.00 -1.83 -12.11
C HIS A 50 28.27 -0.57 -12.60
N LEU A 51 28.97 0.28 -13.39
CA LEU A 51 28.49 1.58 -13.85
C LEU A 51 28.25 2.63 -12.73
N GLY A 52 28.73 2.37 -11.52
CA GLY A 52 28.58 3.30 -10.39
C GLY A 52 29.22 4.67 -10.67
N ASN A 53 30.27 4.73 -11.51
CA ASN A 53 30.90 5.99 -11.89
C ASN A 53 29.90 6.97 -12.55
N ILE A 54 28.93 6.48 -13.33
CA ILE A 54 27.89 7.34 -13.96
C ILE A 54 27.06 8.04 -12.87
N ILE A 55 26.77 7.36 -11.78
CA ILE A 55 26.03 7.93 -10.64
C ILE A 55 26.92 8.94 -9.92
N MET A 56 28.18 8.56 -9.64
CA MET A 56 29.13 9.42 -8.94
C MET A 56 29.46 10.69 -9.73
N ASP A 57 29.62 10.59 -11.05
CA ASP A 57 29.89 11.74 -11.93
C ASP A 57 28.68 12.69 -12.01
N TYR A 58 27.46 12.15 -11.91
CA TYR A 58 26.23 12.97 -11.98
C TYR A 58 25.94 13.71 -10.67
N PHE A 59 26.02 13.04 -9.53
CA PHE A 59 25.62 13.60 -8.24
C PHE A 59 26.78 14.21 -7.44
N GLY A 60 28.02 13.82 -7.72
CA GLY A 60 29.18 14.22 -6.91
C GLY A 60 28.99 13.81 -5.43
N ASP A 61 29.30 14.69 -4.53
CA ASP A 61 29.04 14.55 -3.10
C ASP A 61 27.64 15.04 -2.67
N GLY A 62 26.78 15.41 -3.61
CA GLY A 62 25.44 15.93 -3.37
C GLY A 62 25.37 17.42 -3.04
N SER A 63 26.50 18.14 -2.96
CA SER A 63 26.55 19.59 -2.73
C SER A 63 26.31 20.42 -4.02
N GLY A 64 26.40 19.77 -5.18
CA GLY A 64 26.25 20.39 -6.50
C GLY A 64 24.81 20.69 -6.87
N VAL A 65 24.61 21.02 -8.16
CA VAL A 65 23.32 21.30 -8.76
C VAL A 65 23.01 20.28 -9.87
N SER A 66 21.75 19.93 -10.00
CA SER A 66 21.28 19.05 -11.06
C SER A 66 21.55 19.67 -12.44
N PRO A 67 22.21 18.96 -13.35
CA PRO A 67 22.41 19.43 -14.71
C PRO A 67 21.12 19.47 -15.54
N VAL A 68 20.02 18.84 -15.05
CA VAL A 68 18.71 18.81 -15.69
C VAL A 68 17.81 19.92 -15.19
N THR A 69 17.71 20.09 -13.86
CA THR A 69 16.77 21.03 -13.25
C THR A 69 17.42 22.37 -12.86
N GLY A 70 18.74 22.43 -12.75
CA GLY A 70 19.48 23.60 -12.22
C GLY A 70 19.28 23.82 -10.70
N LYS A 71 18.56 22.91 -10.02
CA LYS A 71 18.32 23.00 -8.56
C LYS A 71 19.45 22.32 -7.80
N PRO A 72 19.81 22.77 -6.59
CA PRO A 72 20.75 22.06 -5.73
C PRO A 72 20.24 20.66 -5.40
N PHE A 73 21.13 19.67 -5.40
CA PHE A 73 20.79 18.34 -4.86
C PHE A 73 20.49 18.45 -3.36
N GLY A 74 21.27 19.24 -2.63
CA GLY A 74 20.99 19.60 -1.23
C GLY A 74 21.03 18.42 -0.25
N VAL A 75 21.86 17.44 -0.55
CA VAL A 75 22.12 16.24 0.25
C VAL A 75 23.61 16.06 0.44
N ASN A 76 24.00 15.24 1.39
CA ASN A 76 25.38 14.80 1.62
C ASN A 76 25.48 13.33 1.21
N ILE A 77 26.17 13.02 0.11
CA ILE A 77 26.26 11.67 -0.45
C ILE A 77 27.61 11.08 -0.15
N GLU A 78 27.58 9.95 0.56
CA GLU A 78 28.71 9.07 0.69
C GLU A 78 28.54 7.83 -0.19
N TYR A 79 29.61 7.38 -0.86
CA TYR A 79 29.56 6.21 -1.73
C TYR A 79 30.26 5.02 -1.10
N TYR A 80 29.61 3.86 -1.15
CA TYR A 80 30.24 2.58 -0.93
C TYR A 80 30.32 1.83 -2.26
N PHE A 81 31.55 1.69 -2.80
CA PHE A 81 31.77 1.00 -4.07
C PHE A 81 32.04 -0.50 -3.83
N GLU A 82 31.13 -1.35 -4.32
CA GLU A 82 31.25 -2.80 -4.27
C GLU A 82 32.24 -3.28 -5.36
N LYS A 83 33.43 -3.71 -4.96
CA LYS A 83 34.44 -4.28 -5.86
C LYS A 83 34.03 -5.66 -6.36
N GLU A 84 33.32 -6.42 -5.52
CA GLU A 84 32.75 -7.72 -5.82
C GLU A 84 31.27 -7.71 -5.45
N PRO A 85 30.40 -8.48 -6.16
CA PRO A 85 28.97 -8.53 -5.83
C PRO A 85 28.75 -9.10 -4.44
N LEU A 86 28.24 -8.30 -3.52
CA LEU A 86 27.94 -8.68 -2.13
C LEU A 86 26.46 -9.14 -1.93
N GLY A 87 25.68 -9.22 -2.99
CA GLY A 87 24.22 -9.38 -2.90
C GLY A 87 23.53 -8.03 -2.67
N ASN A 88 22.24 -8.06 -2.38
CA ASN A 88 21.48 -6.82 -2.17
C ASN A 88 21.55 -6.29 -0.71
N ALA A 89 22.23 -6.99 0.21
CA ALA A 89 22.38 -6.56 1.60
C ALA A 89 23.80 -6.67 2.17
N GLY A 90 24.76 -7.27 1.43
CA GLY A 90 26.10 -7.49 1.97
C GLY A 90 26.88 -6.21 2.26
N ALA A 91 26.61 -5.12 1.53
CA ALA A 91 27.17 -3.80 1.79
C ALA A 91 26.79 -3.25 3.17
N LEU A 92 25.61 -3.57 3.70
CA LEU A 92 25.15 -3.12 5.03
C LEU A 92 26.12 -3.59 6.13
N PHE A 93 26.61 -4.83 6.05
CA PHE A 93 27.57 -5.37 7.02
C PHE A 93 28.95 -4.69 6.95
N LYS A 94 29.31 -4.15 5.77
CA LYS A 94 30.53 -3.36 5.60
C LYS A 94 30.38 -1.93 6.10
N LEU A 95 29.15 -1.46 6.22
CA LEU A 95 28.79 -0.14 6.69
C LEU A 95 28.34 -0.14 8.16
N LYS A 96 28.42 -1.27 8.87
CA LYS A 96 27.94 -1.43 10.24
C LYS A 96 28.41 -0.32 11.19
N ASP A 97 29.67 0.07 11.10
CA ASP A 97 30.25 1.11 11.97
C ASP A 97 29.70 2.53 11.69
N LYS A 98 29.05 2.71 10.54
CA LYS A 98 28.42 3.97 10.13
C LYS A 98 26.92 4.00 10.39
N LEU A 99 26.27 2.84 10.35
CA LEU A 99 24.85 2.66 10.59
C LEU A 99 24.62 2.44 12.09
N THR A 100 24.67 3.52 12.87
CA THR A 100 24.60 3.48 14.34
C THR A 100 23.21 3.79 14.90
N GLU A 101 22.31 4.34 14.07
CA GLU A 101 20.93 4.67 14.40
C GLU A 101 19.98 3.98 13.40
N ASP A 102 18.67 3.95 13.69
CA ASP A 102 17.67 3.45 12.77
C ASP A 102 17.74 4.21 11.45
N PHE A 103 17.69 3.49 10.33
CA PHE A 103 17.90 4.06 9.01
C PHE A 103 16.88 3.59 7.98
N LEU A 104 16.65 4.44 6.97
CA LEU A 104 15.88 4.08 5.80
C LEU A 104 16.73 3.25 4.84
N LEU A 105 16.22 2.09 4.43
CA LEU A 105 16.81 1.26 3.39
C LEU A 105 15.88 1.22 2.18
N LEU A 106 16.35 1.74 1.05
CA LEU A 106 15.57 1.92 -0.15
C LEU A 106 16.24 1.25 -1.36
N ASN A 107 15.44 0.73 -2.28
CA ASN A 107 15.90 0.26 -3.57
C ASN A 107 15.89 1.44 -4.56
N ALA A 108 17.05 1.76 -5.14
CA ALA A 108 17.23 2.90 -6.04
C ALA A 108 16.77 2.59 -7.50
N ASP A 109 15.72 1.81 -7.69
CA ASP A 109 15.11 1.50 -8.99
C ASP A 109 13.56 1.57 -8.94
N ALA A 110 13.03 2.22 -7.90
CA ALA A 110 11.61 2.46 -7.73
C ALA A 110 11.31 3.96 -7.74
N ILE A 111 10.19 4.34 -8.33
CA ILE A 111 9.66 5.68 -8.14
C ILE A 111 8.68 5.66 -6.97
N PHE A 112 8.83 6.62 -6.09
CA PHE A 112 7.94 6.82 -4.95
C PHE A 112 7.81 8.31 -4.61
N ASP A 113 6.71 8.65 -3.96
CA ASP A 113 6.54 9.90 -3.21
C ASP A 113 5.69 9.57 -1.99
N ILE A 114 6.32 9.45 -0.84
CA ILE A 114 5.70 9.01 0.43
C ILE A 114 6.05 9.93 1.58
N ASP A 115 5.22 9.93 2.62
CA ASP A 115 5.51 10.63 3.88
C ASP A 115 6.45 9.80 4.76
N PHE A 116 7.75 9.94 4.54
CA PHE A 116 8.78 9.24 5.33
C PHE A 116 8.73 9.58 6.82
N LYS A 117 8.31 10.80 7.19
CA LYS A 117 8.20 11.16 8.62
C LYS A 117 7.13 10.34 9.31
N ARG A 118 6.02 10.08 8.64
CA ARG A 118 4.96 9.18 9.13
C ARG A 118 5.46 7.75 9.25
N PHE A 119 6.18 7.27 8.24
CA PHE A 119 6.73 5.93 8.22
C PHE A 119 7.77 5.69 9.33
N VAL A 120 8.72 6.61 9.53
CA VAL A 120 9.73 6.54 10.60
C VAL A 120 9.06 6.64 11.98
N LYS A 121 8.13 7.57 12.17
CA LYS A 121 7.38 7.69 13.44
C LYS A 121 6.66 6.39 13.80
N TYR A 122 6.03 5.74 12.83
CA TYR A 122 5.38 4.44 13.05
C TYR A 122 6.39 3.37 13.52
N HIS A 123 7.57 3.32 12.92
CA HIS A 123 8.63 2.41 13.34
C HIS A 123 9.05 2.65 14.80
N GLU A 124 9.27 3.91 15.17
CA GLU A 124 9.60 4.31 16.53
C GLU A 124 8.51 3.91 17.54
N GLU A 125 7.25 4.11 17.19
CA GLU A 125 6.09 3.71 18.03
C GLU A 125 5.99 2.19 18.21
N LYS A 126 6.32 1.42 17.19
CA LYS A 126 6.33 -0.06 17.26
C LYS A 126 7.55 -0.62 17.98
N GLY A 127 8.69 0.04 17.93
CA GLY A 127 9.92 -0.36 18.60
C GLY A 127 10.52 -1.67 18.09
N GLY A 128 10.27 -2.03 16.83
CA GLY A 128 10.76 -3.25 16.20
C GLY A 128 12.19 -3.15 15.68
N LEU A 129 12.69 -4.23 15.10
CA LEU A 129 13.96 -4.22 14.37
C LEU A 129 13.79 -3.78 12.91
N VAL A 130 12.63 -4.04 12.33
CA VAL A 130 12.32 -3.71 10.94
C VAL A 130 10.85 -3.30 10.82
N THR A 131 10.60 -2.26 10.06
CA THR A 131 9.26 -1.95 9.54
C THR A 131 9.30 -1.99 8.01
N LEU A 132 8.44 -2.82 7.44
CA LEU A 132 8.25 -2.94 6.01
C LEU A 132 7.21 -1.92 5.56
N PHE A 133 7.48 -1.16 4.50
CA PHE A 133 6.44 -0.45 3.79
C PHE A 133 5.66 -1.44 2.95
N THR A 134 4.37 -1.58 3.23
CA THR A 134 3.49 -2.54 2.56
C THR A 134 2.32 -1.84 1.89
N HIS A 135 1.88 -2.38 0.75
CA HIS A 135 0.78 -1.83 -0.01
C HIS A 135 0.03 -2.93 -0.77
N PRO A 136 -1.25 -2.75 -1.12
CA PRO A 136 -1.91 -3.60 -2.09
C PRO A 136 -1.40 -3.30 -3.49
N ASN A 137 -1.37 -4.32 -4.37
CA ASN A 137 -1.02 -4.12 -5.76
C ASN A 137 -1.97 -4.84 -6.73
N SER A 138 -1.87 -4.54 -8.02
CA SER A 138 -2.71 -5.11 -9.07
C SER A 138 -2.30 -6.55 -9.50
N HIS A 139 -1.25 -7.12 -8.91
CA HIS A 139 -0.73 -8.45 -9.28
C HIS A 139 -0.18 -9.21 -8.05
N PRO A 140 -0.96 -9.36 -6.97
CA PRO A 140 -0.49 -10.01 -5.74
C PRO A 140 -0.11 -11.47 -5.96
N TYR A 141 -0.68 -12.12 -6.96
CA TYR A 141 -0.37 -13.49 -7.34
C TYR A 141 1.07 -13.70 -7.81
N ASP A 142 1.74 -12.65 -8.30
CA ASP A 142 3.16 -12.67 -8.76
C ASP A 142 4.11 -11.94 -7.79
N SER A 143 3.65 -11.57 -6.61
CA SER A 143 4.41 -10.82 -5.61
C SER A 143 4.66 -11.67 -4.36
N GLY A 144 5.68 -11.31 -3.55
CA GLY A 144 5.83 -11.83 -2.20
C GLY A 144 4.76 -11.26 -1.27
N LEU A 145 4.01 -12.13 -0.58
CA LEU A 145 2.93 -11.74 0.32
C LEU A 145 3.41 -11.68 1.78
N ILE A 146 2.93 -10.68 2.49
CA ILE A 146 3.22 -10.48 3.91
C ILE A 146 1.95 -10.77 4.72
N PHE A 147 2.03 -11.75 5.60
CA PHE A 147 0.98 -12.08 6.57
C PHE A 147 1.33 -11.45 7.90
N ALA A 148 0.40 -10.73 8.50
CA ALA A 148 0.59 -10.07 9.78
C ALA A 148 -0.69 -10.13 10.61
N ASP A 149 -0.55 -10.00 11.94
CA ASP A 149 -1.66 -9.93 12.88
C ASP A 149 -2.39 -8.56 12.85
N GLU A 150 -3.38 -8.41 13.72
CA GLU A 150 -4.16 -7.19 13.90
C GLU A 150 -3.33 -5.97 14.35
N ASN A 151 -2.17 -6.21 14.94
CA ASN A 151 -1.20 -5.20 15.36
C ASN A 151 -0.17 -4.87 14.27
N ASN A 152 -0.34 -5.46 13.07
CA ASN A 152 0.59 -5.40 11.95
C ASN A 152 1.96 -6.04 12.24
N THR A 153 2.05 -6.96 13.21
CA THR A 153 3.24 -7.77 13.45
C THR A 153 3.35 -8.82 12.36
N VAL A 154 4.47 -8.89 11.66
CA VAL A 154 4.67 -9.86 10.57
C VAL A 154 4.78 -11.27 11.14
N LEU A 155 3.86 -12.13 10.75
CA LEU A 155 3.79 -13.54 11.13
C LEU A 155 4.51 -14.44 10.13
N CYS A 156 4.32 -14.18 8.84
CA CYS A 156 4.88 -14.99 7.76
C CYS A 156 5.15 -14.14 6.51
N TRP A 157 6.16 -14.52 5.76
CA TRP A 157 6.47 -13.99 4.44
C TRP A 157 6.48 -15.14 3.43
N SER A 158 5.52 -15.15 2.52
CA SER A 158 5.40 -16.15 1.46
C SER A 158 5.97 -15.58 0.15
N ALA A 159 7.03 -16.18 -0.37
CA ALA A 159 7.51 -15.90 -1.72
C ALA A 159 6.51 -16.44 -2.75
N LYS A 160 6.61 -15.97 -4.00
CA LYS A 160 5.67 -16.41 -5.06
C LYS A 160 5.78 -17.91 -5.39
N GLU A 161 6.92 -18.51 -5.09
CA GLU A 161 7.20 -19.91 -5.29
C GLU A 161 6.77 -20.83 -4.13
N ASP A 162 6.42 -20.22 -2.97
CA ASP A 162 5.96 -20.94 -1.79
C ASP A 162 4.49 -21.39 -1.98
N ASP A 163 4.09 -22.45 -1.29
CA ASP A 163 2.68 -22.84 -1.19
C ASP A 163 1.92 -21.73 -0.45
N ARG A 164 0.85 -21.25 -1.07
CA ARG A 164 0.05 -20.13 -0.57
C ARG A 164 -1.35 -20.59 -0.20
N PRO A 165 -1.99 -19.94 0.79
CA PRO A 165 -3.42 -20.10 1.00
C PRO A 165 -4.18 -19.78 -0.30
N LEU A 166 -5.36 -20.41 -0.49
CA LEU A 166 -6.22 -20.16 -1.63
C LEU A 166 -6.67 -18.69 -1.69
N TYR A 167 -6.95 -18.12 -0.52
CA TYR A 167 -7.33 -16.73 -0.34
C TYR A 167 -6.35 -16.04 0.60
N TYR A 168 -5.98 -14.82 0.27
CA TYR A 168 -4.96 -14.06 1.00
C TYR A 168 -5.20 -12.55 0.90
N ARG A 169 -4.77 -11.85 1.92
CA ARG A 169 -4.73 -10.39 1.92
C ARG A 169 -3.72 -9.90 0.89
N ASN A 170 -4.12 -8.92 0.10
CA ASN A 170 -3.25 -8.25 -0.88
C ASN A 170 -2.29 -7.28 -0.18
N ARG A 171 -1.28 -7.81 0.48
CA ARG A 171 -0.27 -7.05 1.21
C ARG A 171 1.12 -7.47 0.72
N VAL A 172 1.80 -6.58 0.00
CA VAL A 172 3.12 -6.84 -0.57
C VAL A 172 4.16 -5.88 -0.03
N ASN A 173 5.43 -6.33 0.06
CA ASN A 173 6.56 -5.50 0.42
C ASN A 173 6.93 -4.58 -0.76
N ALA A 174 6.98 -3.27 -0.52
CA ALA A 174 7.31 -2.25 -1.52
C ALA A 174 8.83 -2.06 -1.72
N GLY A 175 9.67 -2.72 -0.92
CA GLY A 175 11.13 -2.55 -0.99
C GLY A 175 11.64 -1.29 -0.31
N LEU A 176 10.83 -0.67 0.54
CA LEU A 176 11.19 0.45 1.41
C LEU A 176 11.11 -0.03 2.87
N HIS A 177 12.13 0.23 3.65
CA HIS A 177 12.22 -0.29 5.01
C HIS A 177 12.79 0.76 5.97
N VAL A 178 12.32 0.75 7.23
CA VAL A 178 13.07 1.32 8.36
C VAL A 178 13.72 0.16 9.10
N ILE A 179 15.01 0.25 9.31
CA ILE A 179 15.83 -0.84 9.85
C ILE A 179 16.64 -0.36 11.05
N SER A 180 16.56 -1.10 12.16
CA SER A 180 17.46 -0.92 13.30
C SER A 180 18.82 -1.56 13.02
N PRO A 181 19.95 -0.88 13.34
CA PRO A 181 21.30 -1.43 13.18
C PRO A 181 21.50 -2.77 13.89
N LYS A 182 20.72 -3.06 14.91
CA LYS A 182 20.76 -4.34 15.65
C LYS A 182 20.57 -5.57 14.76
N ILE A 183 19.91 -5.43 13.59
CA ILE A 183 19.80 -6.53 12.63
C ILE A 183 21.16 -6.95 12.08
N LEU A 184 22.14 -6.03 12.03
CA LEU A 184 23.49 -6.27 11.54
C LEU A 184 24.37 -7.02 12.55
N GLU A 185 23.86 -7.34 13.73
CA GLU A 185 24.49 -8.23 14.69
C GLU A 185 24.27 -9.72 14.34
N THR A 186 23.37 -10.00 13.40
CA THR A 186 23.11 -11.35 12.91
C THR A 186 24.37 -11.92 12.26
N GLU A 187 24.77 -13.12 12.65
CA GLU A 187 25.91 -13.81 12.04
C GLU A 187 25.55 -14.26 10.62
N ILE A 188 26.30 -13.75 9.65
CA ILE A 188 26.19 -14.14 8.24
C ILE A 188 27.46 -14.85 7.82
N THR A 189 27.34 -16.08 7.38
CA THR A 189 28.47 -16.92 6.97
C THR A 189 28.85 -16.79 5.50
N THR A 190 28.01 -16.11 4.69
CA THR A 190 28.19 -15.95 3.25
C THR A 190 28.68 -14.55 2.90
N SER A 191 29.50 -14.41 1.86
CA SER A 191 29.95 -13.12 1.35
C SER A 191 28.84 -12.37 0.58
N LYS A 192 27.87 -13.09 0.03
CA LYS A 192 26.70 -12.54 -0.66
C LYS A 192 25.49 -12.67 0.23
N VAL A 193 24.88 -11.55 0.58
CA VAL A 193 23.71 -11.51 1.46
C VAL A 193 22.49 -11.06 0.67
N ASP A 194 21.44 -11.87 0.75
CA ASP A 194 20.12 -11.52 0.25
C ASP A 194 19.28 -10.96 1.39
N LEU A 195 18.82 -9.71 1.22
CA LEU A 195 18.04 -8.99 2.24
C LEU A 195 16.81 -9.77 2.67
N ASP A 196 16.00 -10.15 1.67
CA ASP A 196 14.69 -10.76 1.93
C ASP A 196 14.85 -12.16 2.55
N ARG A 197 15.73 -12.99 1.96
CA ARG A 197 15.87 -14.40 2.33
C ARG A 197 16.67 -14.63 3.60
N GLN A 198 17.70 -13.82 3.83
CA GLN A 198 18.67 -14.07 4.91
C GLN A 198 18.52 -13.14 6.11
N LEU A 199 17.88 -11.97 5.92
CA LEU A 199 17.68 -11.00 7.01
C LEU A 199 16.20 -10.82 7.36
N LEU A 200 15.33 -10.53 6.40
CA LEU A 200 13.94 -10.17 6.68
C LEU A 200 13.06 -11.40 6.92
N LYS A 201 13.06 -12.39 6.01
CA LYS A 201 12.22 -13.59 6.15
C LYS A 201 12.46 -14.35 7.47
N PRO A 202 13.70 -14.50 7.99
CA PRO A 202 13.94 -15.12 9.31
C PRO A 202 13.38 -14.34 10.51
N LEU A 203 13.08 -13.05 10.36
CA LEU A 203 12.43 -12.24 11.40
C LEU A 203 10.91 -12.42 11.45
N ALA A 204 10.30 -13.00 10.42
CA ALA A 204 8.87 -13.27 10.43
C ALA A 204 8.51 -14.20 11.61
N GLY A 205 7.44 -13.89 12.32
CA GLY A 205 7.03 -14.60 13.54
C GLY A 205 7.84 -14.31 14.79
N SER A 206 8.88 -13.47 14.74
CA SER A 206 9.70 -13.12 15.91
C SER A 206 9.11 -12.03 16.82
N GLY A 207 8.04 -11.37 16.39
CA GLY A 207 7.47 -10.19 17.05
C GLY A 207 8.30 -8.90 16.90
N LYS A 208 9.34 -8.90 16.04
CA LYS A 208 10.28 -7.78 15.87
C LYS A 208 10.17 -7.08 14.51
N MET A 209 9.30 -7.54 13.64
CA MET A 209 9.07 -6.98 12.31
C MET A 209 7.60 -6.59 12.14
N PHE A 210 7.37 -5.40 11.60
CA PHE A 210 6.03 -4.82 11.45
C PHE A 210 5.76 -4.40 10.01
N CYS A 211 4.46 -4.37 9.63
CA CYS A 211 3.99 -3.77 8.38
C CYS A 211 3.52 -2.34 8.63
N TYR A 212 3.88 -1.43 7.75
CA TYR A 212 3.26 -0.12 7.60
C TYR A 212 2.46 -0.13 6.31
N ASP A 213 1.16 -0.40 6.41
CA ASP A 213 0.25 -0.40 5.27
C ASP A 213 -0.04 1.03 4.82
N SER A 214 0.28 1.35 3.56
CA SER A 214 0.06 2.67 3.01
C SER A 214 -0.40 2.61 1.55
N PRO A 215 -1.36 3.46 1.14
CA PRO A 215 -1.79 3.57 -0.25
C PRO A 215 -0.89 4.48 -1.09
N GLU A 216 0.19 5.01 -0.52
CA GLU A 216 1.10 5.93 -1.17
C GLU A 216 1.80 5.27 -2.37
N TYR A 217 2.20 6.11 -3.33
CA TYR A 217 2.73 5.59 -4.58
C TYR A 217 4.15 5.05 -4.42
N VAL A 218 4.30 3.75 -4.67
CA VAL A 218 5.59 3.08 -4.82
C VAL A 218 5.50 2.12 -5.99
N LYS A 219 6.39 2.23 -6.99
CA LYS A 219 6.37 1.34 -8.16
C LYS A 219 7.77 1.12 -8.70
N ASP A 220 8.18 -0.13 -8.84
CA ASP A 220 9.42 -0.49 -9.53
C ASP A 220 9.28 -0.32 -11.05
N MET A 221 10.41 -0.13 -11.72
CA MET A 221 10.50 0.02 -13.18
C MET A 221 11.22 -1.16 -13.82
N GLY A 222 11.06 -2.35 -13.28
CA GLY A 222 11.79 -3.54 -13.73
C GLY A 222 11.46 -4.04 -15.13
N THR A 223 10.39 -3.55 -15.78
CA THR A 223 9.97 -3.93 -17.13
C THR A 223 9.58 -2.70 -17.97
N PRO A 224 9.62 -2.77 -19.32
CA PRO A 224 9.20 -1.66 -20.19
C PRO A 224 7.75 -1.21 -19.94
N ASP A 225 6.83 -2.13 -19.67
CA ASP A 225 5.43 -1.81 -19.41
C ASP A 225 5.27 -1.05 -18.07
N ARG A 226 5.98 -1.47 -17.02
CA ARG A 226 6.02 -0.77 -15.73
C ARG A 226 6.62 0.62 -15.88
N TYR A 227 7.73 0.77 -16.64
CA TYR A 227 8.32 2.05 -16.92
C TYR A 227 7.34 2.99 -17.65
N THR A 228 6.65 2.49 -18.68
CA THR A 228 5.63 3.28 -19.40
C THR A 228 4.50 3.72 -18.48
N ALA A 229 4.02 2.83 -17.63
CA ALA A 229 2.98 3.14 -16.64
C ALA A 229 3.46 4.21 -15.64
N VAL A 230 4.69 4.10 -15.11
CA VAL A 230 5.27 5.10 -14.20
C VAL A 230 5.40 6.46 -14.86
N CYS A 231 5.87 6.54 -16.13
CA CYS A 231 5.96 7.81 -16.87
C CYS A 231 4.59 8.46 -17.05
N ARG A 232 3.55 7.68 -17.31
CA ARG A 232 2.17 8.18 -17.39
C ARG A 232 1.71 8.69 -16.02
N ASP A 233 1.82 7.86 -14.98
CA ASP A 233 1.36 8.17 -13.63
C ASP A 233 2.07 9.42 -13.08
N TYR A 234 3.34 9.61 -13.42
CA TYR A 234 4.10 10.80 -13.05
C TYR A 234 3.57 12.07 -13.76
N ARG A 235 3.34 12.02 -15.10
CA ARG A 235 2.77 13.13 -15.87
C ARG A 235 1.37 13.53 -15.41
N GLU A 236 0.57 12.55 -15.03
CA GLU A 236 -0.79 12.75 -14.51
C GLU A 236 -0.81 13.25 -13.06
N GLY A 237 0.36 13.41 -12.41
CA GLY A 237 0.46 13.87 -11.03
C GLY A 237 0.04 12.83 -9.98
N LYS A 238 -0.16 11.57 -10.36
CA LYS A 238 -0.57 10.49 -9.43
C LYS A 238 0.51 10.18 -8.41
N VAL A 239 1.79 10.29 -8.81
CA VAL A 239 2.91 9.99 -7.93
C VAL A 239 2.87 10.91 -6.70
N CYS A 240 2.90 12.22 -6.91
CA CYS A 240 2.85 13.18 -5.80
C CYS A 240 1.46 13.29 -5.17
N GLY A 241 0.40 13.06 -5.95
CA GLY A 241 -0.98 13.13 -5.45
C GLY A 241 -1.31 12.11 -4.37
N LYS A 242 -0.70 10.92 -4.42
CA LYS A 242 -0.91 9.86 -3.43
C LYS A 242 -0.09 10.03 -2.13
N ASN A 243 0.83 10.99 -2.04
CA ASN A 243 1.55 11.26 -0.79
C ASN A 243 0.59 11.70 0.31
N LEU A 244 0.63 11.05 1.48
CA LEU A 244 -0.29 11.29 2.60
C LEU A 244 -0.11 12.66 3.29
N LYS A 245 0.88 13.47 2.91
CA LYS A 245 0.90 14.90 3.26
C LYS A 245 -0.22 15.67 2.57
N ASN A 246 -0.64 15.22 1.39
CA ASN A 246 -1.74 15.78 0.62
C ASN A 246 -3.08 15.17 1.06
N LYS A 247 -4.16 15.94 0.93
CA LYS A 247 -5.49 15.42 1.14
C LYS A 247 -5.84 14.39 0.08
N GLN A 248 -6.19 13.19 0.52
CA GLN A 248 -6.65 12.11 -0.35
C GLN A 248 -8.14 12.19 -0.61
N LYS A 249 -8.62 11.53 -1.65
CA LYS A 249 -10.03 11.32 -1.95
C LYS A 249 -10.32 9.84 -1.90
N ALA A 250 -11.47 9.45 -1.37
CA ALA A 250 -11.86 8.05 -1.26
C ALA A 250 -13.25 7.79 -1.84
N ILE A 251 -13.41 6.58 -2.34
CA ILE A 251 -14.71 5.96 -2.53
C ILE A 251 -14.84 4.91 -1.45
N PHE A 252 -15.65 5.22 -0.44
CA PHE A 252 -16.06 4.27 0.58
C PHE A 252 -17.13 3.38 0.01
N LEU A 253 -16.97 2.09 0.16
CA LEU A 253 -17.78 1.05 -0.45
C LEU A 253 -18.40 0.15 0.62
N ASP A 254 -19.69 -0.02 0.65
CA ASP A 254 -20.24 -1.15 1.38
C ASP A 254 -19.81 -2.46 0.70
N ARG A 255 -19.85 -3.56 1.44
CA ARG A 255 -19.45 -4.87 0.94
C ARG A 255 -20.64 -5.66 0.42
N ASP A 256 -21.58 -5.97 1.31
CA ASP A 256 -22.69 -6.90 1.04
C ASP A 256 -23.83 -6.18 0.29
N GLY A 257 -24.11 -6.55 -0.95
CA GLY A 257 -25.06 -5.89 -1.83
C GLY A 257 -24.44 -4.83 -2.76
N THR A 258 -23.17 -4.43 -2.49
CA THR A 258 -22.45 -3.44 -3.30
C THR A 258 -21.28 -4.08 -4.06
N LEU A 259 -20.42 -4.83 -3.37
CA LEU A 259 -19.29 -5.55 -3.98
C LEU A 259 -19.59 -7.02 -4.22
N ASN A 260 -20.24 -7.68 -3.26
CA ASN A 260 -20.70 -9.05 -3.38
C ASN A 260 -22.20 -9.16 -3.26
N LYS A 261 -22.74 -10.26 -3.80
CA LYS A 261 -24.18 -10.54 -3.76
C LYS A 261 -24.68 -10.52 -2.31
N TYR A 262 -25.80 -9.87 -2.10
CA TYR A 262 -26.47 -9.85 -0.81
C TYR A 262 -27.11 -11.22 -0.54
N VAL A 263 -26.73 -11.85 0.56
CA VAL A 263 -27.27 -13.16 1.01
C VAL A 263 -27.88 -13.07 2.41
N GLY A 264 -28.22 -11.87 2.86
CA GLY A 264 -28.60 -11.60 4.24
C GLY A 264 -27.39 -11.56 5.14
N PHE A 265 -27.23 -12.56 6.02
CA PHE A 265 -26.02 -12.70 6.85
C PHE A 265 -25.07 -13.71 6.20
N LEU A 266 -23.94 -13.23 5.71
CA LEU A 266 -22.91 -14.08 5.11
C LEU A 266 -22.16 -14.80 6.23
N ARG A 267 -22.36 -16.10 6.34
CA ARG A 267 -21.84 -16.96 7.43
C ARG A 267 -20.73 -17.92 6.99
N ASN A 268 -20.57 -18.08 5.68
CA ASN A 268 -19.64 -19.04 5.12
C ASN A 268 -18.95 -18.42 3.91
N ILE A 269 -17.67 -18.66 3.77
CA ILE A 269 -16.86 -18.18 2.64
C ILE A 269 -17.40 -18.65 1.28
N ASP A 270 -18.06 -19.81 1.21
CA ASP A 270 -18.65 -20.35 -0.03
C ASP A 270 -19.84 -19.51 -0.52
N GLN A 271 -20.50 -18.77 0.38
CA GLN A 271 -21.61 -17.86 0.02
C GLN A 271 -21.11 -16.55 -0.60
N PHE A 272 -19.79 -16.25 -0.48
CA PHE A 272 -19.22 -15.03 -1.01
C PHE A 272 -19.02 -15.13 -2.52
N GLU A 273 -19.73 -14.29 -3.27
CA GLU A 273 -19.65 -14.18 -4.73
C GLU A 273 -19.67 -12.71 -5.12
N LEU A 274 -18.69 -12.24 -5.89
CA LEU A 274 -18.68 -10.86 -6.40
C LEU A 274 -19.86 -10.60 -7.33
N ILE A 275 -20.40 -9.38 -7.27
CA ILE A 275 -21.36 -8.89 -8.25
C ILE A 275 -20.60 -8.71 -9.58
N PRO A 276 -21.16 -9.17 -10.71
CA PRO A 276 -20.53 -8.98 -12.02
C PRO A 276 -20.21 -7.50 -12.29
N GLY A 277 -18.98 -7.21 -12.74
CA GLY A 277 -18.51 -5.86 -12.99
C GLY A 277 -17.81 -5.18 -11.80
N THR A 278 -17.83 -5.78 -10.60
CA THR A 278 -17.17 -5.22 -9.41
C THR A 278 -15.67 -5.05 -9.63
N GLU A 279 -15.00 -6.06 -10.18
CA GLU A 279 -13.54 -6.03 -10.38
C GLU A 279 -13.15 -4.90 -11.34
N GLU A 280 -13.92 -4.73 -12.40
CA GLU A 280 -13.69 -3.66 -13.39
C GLU A 280 -13.93 -2.28 -12.76
N ALA A 281 -15.01 -2.13 -11.97
CA ALA A 281 -15.32 -0.89 -11.27
C ALA A 281 -14.21 -0.51 -10.28
N ILE A 282 -13.73 -1.46 -9.45
CA ILE A 282 -12.63 -1.22 -8.52
C ILE A 282 -11.33 -0.89 -9.26
N ARG A 283 -11.01 -1.58 -10.36
CA ARG A 283 -9.83 -1.26 -11.18
C ARG A 283 -9.88 0.17 -11.69
N LYS A 284 -11.03 0.64 -12.16
CA LYS A 284 -11.23 2.03 -12.57
C LYS A 284 -11.06 3.02 -11.41
N ILE A 285 -11.53 2.67 -10.21
CA ILE A 285 -11.28 3.49 -9.00
C ILE A 285 -9.77 3.58 -8.75
N ASN A 286 -9.04 2.48 -8.79
CA ASN A 286 -7.57 2.48 -8.60
C ASN A 286 -6.85 3.36 -9.64
N GLU A 287 -7.36 3.45 -10.86
CA GLU A 287 -6.82 4.29 -11.93
C GLU A 287 -7.18 5.77 -11.79
N SER A 288 -8.28 6.10 -11.12
CA SER A 288 -8.83 7.46 -11.02
C SER A 288 -8.12 8.36 -10.00
N GLY A 289 -7.27 7.80 -9.14
CA GLY A 289 -6.61 8.51 -8.04
C GLY A 289 -7.43 8.59 -6.76
N TYR A 290 -8.64 8.03 -6.71
CA TYR A 290 -9.36 7.78 -5.46
C TYR A 290 -8.82 6.54 -4.76
N LEU A 291 -8.90 6.52 -3.42
CA LEU A 291 -8.71 5.32 -2.62
C LEU A 291 -10.00 4.48 -2.65
N ALA A 292 -9.87 3.17 -2.83
CA ALA A 292 -10.97 2.22 -2.73
C ALA A 292 -11.00 1.65 -1.30
N ILE A 293 -11.96 2.05 -0.48
CA ILE A 293 -12.02 1.68 0.94
C ILE A 293 -13.33 0.98 1.25
N VAL A 294 -13.26 -0.26 1.71
CA VAL A 294 -14.44 -1.01 2.15
C VAL A 294 -14.82 -0.60 3.57
N VAL A 295 -16.11 -0.32 3.80
CA VAL A 295 -16.68 0.00 5.12
C VAL A 295 -17.97 -0.80 5.33
N THR A 296 -17.93 -1.86 6.14
CA THR A 296 -19.00 -2.84 6.22
C THR A 296 -19.45 -3.17 7.65
N ASN A 297 -20.76 -3.33 7.86
CA ASN A 297 -21.33 -3.82 9.12
C ASN A 297 -21.35 -5.35 9.12
N GLN A 298 -20.68 -5.98 10.08
CA GLN A 298 -20.59 -7.44 10.20
C GLN A 298 -21.15 -7.95 11.53
N PRO A 299 -22.49 -7.87 11.74
CA PRO A 299 -23.13 -8.26 13.00
C PRO A 299 -23.08 -9.77 13.27
N VAL A 300 -22.69 -10.57 12.28
CA VAL A 300 -22.52 -12.03 12.40
C VAL A 300 -21.49 -12.39 13.49
N ILE A 301 -20.50 -11.52 13.74
CA ILE A 301 -19.53 -11.67 14.82
C ILE A 301 -20.24 -11.55 16.18
N ALA A 302 -20.99 -10.45 16.41
CA ALA A 302 -21.74 -10.23 17.64
C ALA A 302 -22.80 -11.32 17.89
N ARG A 303 -23.30 -11.95 16.83
CA ARG A 303 -24.28 -13.03 16.89
C ARG A 303 -23.63 -14.39 17.17
N GLY A 304 -22.29 -14.49 17.15
CA GLY A 304 -21.56 -15.74 17.31
C GLY A 304 -21.67 -16.71 16.15
N GLU A 305 -22.13 -16.22 14.98
CA GLU A 305 -22.36 -17.03 13.78
C GLU A 305 -21.09 -17.18 12.92
N VAL A 306 -20.12 -16.26 13.09
CA VAL A 306 -18.83 -16.22 12.38
C VAL A 306 -17.74 -15.80 13.36
N SER A 307 -16.56 -16.38 13.30
CA SER A 307 -15.37 -15.92 14.04
C SER A 307 -14.69 -14.74 13.34
N LEU A 308 -13.75 -14.07 14.04
CA LEU A 308 -12.94 -13.01 13.41
C LEU A 308 -12.05 -13.58 12.30
N GLU A 309 -11.51 -14.77 12.52
CA GLU A 309 -10.67 -15.50 11.56
C GLU A 309 -11.46 -15.88 10.30
N GLU A 310 -12.69 -16.38 10.45
CA GLU A 310 -13.57 -16.69 9.31
C GLU A 310 -13.97 -15.43 8.54
N LEU A 311 -14.18 -14.31 9.24
CA LEU A 311 -14.43 -13.01 8.57
C LEU A 311 -13.20 -12.53 7.80
N GLU A 312 -12.01 -12.71 8.37
CA GLU A 312 -10.75 -12.38 7.68
C GLU A 312 -10.57 -13.23 6.42
N GLU A 313 -10.89 -14.53 6.46
CA GLU A 313 -10.86 -15.39 5.26
C GLU A 313 -11.83 -14.91 4.18
N ILE A 314 -13.01 -14.42 4.55
CA ILE A 314 -13.97 -13.82 3.61
C ILE A 314 -13.38 -12.55 2.99
N HIS A 315 -12.73 -11.68 3.77
CA HIS A 315 -12.05 -10.50 3.26
C HIS A 315 -10.86 -10.86 2.36
N ASN A 316 -10.10 -11.88 2.74
CA ASN A 316 -9.00 -12.42 1.91
C ASN A 316 -9.52 -12.94 0.57
N LYS A 317 -10.69 -13.59 0.53
CA LYS A 317 -11.34 -14.01 -0.72
C LYS A 317 -11.69 -12.81 -1.60
N LEU A 318 -12.26 -11.74 -1.03
CA LEU A 318 -12.53 -10.48 -1.75
C LEU A 318 -11.25 -9.96 -2.39
N GLU A 319 -10.20 -9.75 -1.60
CA GLU A 319 -8.93 -9.18 -2.08
C GLU A 319 -8.26 -10.08 -3.13
N THR A 320 -8.28 -11.41 -2.95
CA THR A 320 -7.74 -12.37 -3.91
C THR A 320 -8.49 -12.31 -5.25
N LEU A 321 -9.83 -12.31 -5.22
CA LEU A 321 -10.65 -12.27 -6.45
C LEU A 321 -10.44 -10.96 -7.22
N LEU A 322 -10.37 -9.82 -6.52
CA LEU A 322 -10.02 -8.54 -7.13
C LEU A 322 -8.61 -8.58 -7.74
N GLY A 323 -7.61 -9.07 -7.00
CA GLY A 323 -6.22 -9.14 -7.44
C GLY A 323 -6.02 -9.99 -8.70
N LEU A 324 -6.77 -11.08 -8.86
CA LEU A 324 -6.76 -11.90 -10.08
C LEU A 324 -7.21 -11.13 -11.34
N LYS A 325 -7.92 -10.01 -11.17
CA LYS A 325 -8.41 -9.12 -12.23
C LYS A 325 -7.68 -7.78 -12.29
N GLY A 326 -6.59 -7.63 -11.53
CA GLY A 326 -5.79 -6.42 -11.51
C GLY A 326 -6.40 -5.26 -10.73
N ALA A 327 -7.36 -5.55 -9.86
CA ALA A 327 -8.01 -4.60 -8.96
C ALA A 327 -7.60 -4.82 -7.51
N TYR A 328 -7.72 -3.80 -6.67
CA TYR A 328 -7.43 -3.91 -5.24
C TYR A 328 -8.21 -2.88 -4.42
N VAL A 329 -8.43 -3.18 -3.15
CA VAL A 329 -8.89 -2.20 -2.16
C VAL A 329 -7.72 -1.72 -1.32
N ASP A 330 -7.72 -0.43 -0.98
CA ASP A 330 -6.63 0.18 -0.19
C ASP A 330 -6.76 -0.16 1.29
N ALA A 331 -7.99 -0.36 1.79
CA ALA A 331 -8.27 -0.83 3.15
C ALA A 331 -9.67 -1.44 3.28
N ILE A 332 -9.85 -2.23 4.33
CA ILE A 332 -11.15 -2.77 4.75
C ILE A 332 -11.38 -2.41 6.22
N TYR A 333 -12.44 -1.65 6.49
CA TYR A 333 -12.93 -1.36 7.84
C TYR A 333 -14.24 -2.10 8.05
N TYR A 334 -14.39 -2.74 9.20
CA TYR A 334 -15.62 -3.44 9.53
C TYR A 334 -16.07 -3.17 10.96
N CYS A 335 -17.37 -3.26 11.19
CA CYS A 335 -17.96 -3.17 12.52
C CYS A 335 -18.49 -4.54 12.94
N PRO A 336 -17.91 -5.20 13.95
CA PRO A 336 -18.36 -6.49 14.46
C PRO A 336 -19.55 -6.36 15.44
N HIS A 337 -19.91 -5.14 15.85
CA HIS A 337 -20.83 -4.89 16.94
C HIS A 337 -22.30 -4.92 16.49
N HIS A 338 -23.18 -5.28 17.45
CA HIS A 338 -24.64 -5.16 17.30
C HIS A 338 -25.27 -4.94 18.69
N PRO A 339 -26.07 -3.87 18.91
CA PRO A 339 -26.56 -3.53 20.25
C PRO A 339 -27.63 -4.47 20.80
N HIS A 340 -28.41 -5.13 19.93
CA HIS A 340 -29.51 -5.97 20.37
C HIS A 340 -28.99 -7.27 20.97
N LYS A 341 -29.46 -7.59 22.18
CA LYS A 341 -29.10 -8.77 22.97
C LYS A 341 -30.23 -9.80 22.99
N GLY A 342 -29.94 -11.01 23.47
CA GLY A 342 -30.94 -12.05 23.72
C GLY A 342 -30.98 -13.15 22.66
N TYR A 343 -29.92 -13.32 21.90
CA TYR A 343 -29.78 -14.41 20.94
C TYR A 343 -28.90 -15.54 21.51
N GLU A 344 -29.30 -16.78 21.28
CA GLU A 344 -28.52 -17.95 21.67
C GLU A 344 -27.15 -17.93 20.91
N GLY A 345 -26.06 -18.21 21.64
CA GLY A 345 -24.72 -18.23 21.07
C GLY A 345 -24.07 -16.86 20.84
N GLU A 346 -24.74 -15.75 21.20
CA GLU A 346 -24.20 -14.41 21.02
C GLU A 346 -22.91 -14.17 21.81
N ARG A 347 -22.02 -13.35 21.24
CA ARG A 347 -20.80 -12.88 21.90
C ARG A 347 -21.06 -11.54 22.58
N THR A 348 -21.17 -11.58 23.89
CA THR A 348 -21.61 -10.45 24.73
C THR A 348 -20.67 -9.24 24.64
N GLU A 349 -19.38 -9.46 24.42
CA GLU A 349 -18.35 -8.43 24.25
C GLU A 349 -18.57 -7.57 23.00
N TYR A 350 -19.21 -8.09 21.97
CA TYR A 350 -19.59 -7.35 20.75
C TYR A 350 -21.04 -6.83 20.78
N LYS A 351 -21.80 -7.14 21.83
CA LYS A 351 -23.19 -6.68 22.02
C LYS A 351 -23.23 -5.30 22.69
N ILE A 352 -22.64 -4.33 22.01
CA ILE A 352 -22.50 -2.96 22.47
C ILE A 352 -22.97 -1.96 21.42
N GLU A 353 -23.35 -0.77 21.86
CA GLU A 353 -23.40 0.40 21.00
C GLU A 353 -21.98 0.90 20.73
N CYS A 354 -21.69 1.31 19.49
CA CYS A 354 -20.38 1.78 19.09
C CYS A 354 -20.51 2.92 18.06
N GLU A 355 -19.44 3.63 17.83
CA GLU A 355 -19.38 4.69 16.81
C GLU A 355 -19.04 4.16 15.41
N CYS A 356 -18.51 2.94 15.28
CA CYS A 356 -18.12 2.36 13.99
C CYS A 356 -19.28 1.80 13.17
N ARG A 357 -20.43 1.43 13.82
CA ARG A 357 -21.56 0.81 13.11
C ARG A 357 -22.33 1.84 12.30
N LYS A 358 -22.41 1.65 10.97
CA LYS A 358 -23.32 2.41 10.10
C LYS A 358 -24.79 2.28 10.62
N PRO A 359 -25.56 3.37 10.74
CA PRO A 359 -25.42 4.66 10.07
C PRO A 359 -24.46 5.67 10.75
N LYS A 360 -23.77 5.32 11.83
CA LYS A 360 -22.76 6.20 12.39
C LYS A 360 -21.50 6.24 11.50
N PRO A 361 -20.82 7.41 11.42
CA PRO A 361 -19.73 7.64 10.46
C PRO A 361 -18.35 7.11 10.91
N GLY A 362 -18.25 6.43 12.05
CA GLY A 362 -16.96 6.16 12.72
C GLY A 362 -15.93 5.43 11.85
N MET A 363 -16.34 4.48 10.98
CA MET A 363 -15.40 3.81 10.06
C MET A 363 -14.85 4.79 9.00
N LEU A 364 -15.70 5.69 8.47
CA LEU A 364 -15.27 6.68 7.48
C LEU A 364 -14.33 7.71 8.11
N LEU A 365 -14.65 8.16 9.34
CA LEU A 365 -13.81 9.11 10.10
C LEU A 365 -12.44 8.49 10.44
N LYS A 366 -12.42 7.21 10.84
CA LYS A 366 -11.17 6.49 11.11
C LYS A 366 -10.31 6.37 9.87
N ALA A 367 -10.88 5.99 8.75
CA ALA A 367 -10.14 5.94 7.49
C ALA A 367 -9.62 7.33 7.05
N ALA A 368 -10.41 8.40 7.30
CA ALA A 368 -9.98 9.75 7.00
C ALA A 368 -8.79 10.21 7.85
N GLU A 369 -8.72 9.78 9.10
CA GLU A 369 -7.56 9.99 9.97
C GLU A 369 -6.35 9.20 9.48
N ASP A 370 -6.54 7.90 9.18
CA ASP A 370 -5.47 6.99 8.79
C ASP A 370 -4.81 7.41 7.47
N PHE A 371 -5.59 7.88 6.49
CA PHE A 371 -5.12 8.19 5.14
C PHE A 371 -5.21 9.68 4.76
N ASN A 372 -5.41 10.59 5.72
CA ASN A 372 -5.53 12.03 5.47
C ASN A 372 -6.59 12.38 4.40
N ILE A 373 -7.79 11.75 4.46
CA ILE A 373 -8.84 11.90 3.46
C ILE A 373 -9.62 13.22 3.66
N ASP A 374 -9.93 13.87 2.54
CA ASP A 374 -10.94 14.94 2.49
C ASP A 374 -12.32 14.30 2.23
N LEU A 375 -13.10 14.19 3.29
CA LEU A 375 -14.43 13.59 3.22
C LEU A 375 -15.39 14.36 2.30
N SER A 376 -15.23 15.69 2.22
CA SER A 376 -16.09 16.54 1.36
C SER A 376 -15.89 16.30 -0.14
N GLN A 377 -14.73 15.75 -0.52
CA GLN A 377 -14.42 15.35 -1.89
C GLN A 377 -14.52 13.83 -2.12
N SER A 378 -15.05 13.11 -1.16
CA SER A 378 -15.17 11.65 -1.15
C SER A 378 -16.62 11.19 -1.30
N TRP A 379 -16.78 9.92 -1.66
CA TRP A 379 -18.09 9.30 -1.83
C TRP A 379 -18.28 8.15 -0.85
N MET A 380 -19.51 8.00 -0.34
CA MET A 380 -19.98 6.75 0.24
C MET A 380 -20.97 6.09 -0.73
N VAL A 381 -20.66 4.86 -1.14
CA VAL A 381 -21.44 4.06 -2.09
C VAL A 381 -21.91 2.80 -1.38
N GLY A 382 -23.22 2.57 -1.41
CA GLY A 382 -23.84 1.41 -0.77
C GLY A 382 -25.21 1.12 -1.33
N ASP A 383 -25.83 0.01 -0.91
CA ASP A 383 -27.14 -0.45 -1.37
C ASP A 383 -28.27 -0.15 -0.37
N GLY A 384 -27.96 0.46 0.79
CA GLY A 384 -28.92 0.65 1.86
C GLY A 384 -28.89 1.99 2.58
N GLU A 385 -29.95 2.25 3.36
CA GLU A 385 -30.15 3.46 4.15
C GLU A 385 -28.96 3.76 5.08
N ASN A 386 -28.42 2.73 5.76
CA ASN A 386 -27.33 2.89 6.70
C ASN A 386 -26.05 3.44 6.05
N ASP A 387 -25.82 3.13 4.78
CA ASP A 387 -24.68 3.60 4.02
C ASP A 387 -24.81 5.09 3.70
N ILE A 388 -25.96 5.45 3.19
CA ILE A 388 -26.29 6.82 2.82
C ILE A 388 -26.22 7.73 4.05
N LEU A 389 -26.87 7.34 5.14
CA LEU A 389 -26.84 8.11 6.40
C LEU A 389 -25.44 8.24 6.99
N ALA A 390 -24.61 7.17 6.93
CA ALA A 390 -23.22 7.23 7.39
C ALA A 390 -22.39 8.19 6.52
N GLY A 391 -22.56 8.16 5.20
CA GLY A 391 -21.91 9.09 4.27
C GLY A 391 -22.29 10.54 4.52
N ILE A 392 -23.58 10.83 4.68
CA ILE A 392 -24.10 12.19 5.03
C ILE A 392 -23.49 12.64 6.37
N ALA A 393 -23.54 11.79 7.40
CA ALA A 393 -23.01 12.10 8.71
C ALA A 393 -21.48 12.35 8.71
N ALA A 394 -20.75 11.71 7.79
CA ALA A 394 -19.32 11.94 7.59
C ALA A 394 -19.00 13.18 6.74
N GLY A 395 -20.00 13.76 6.07
CA GLY A 395 -19.81 14.90 5.15
C GLY A 395 -19.36 14.48 3.74
N CYS A 396 -19.59 13.22 3.35
CA CYS A 396 -19.31 12.71 2.02
C CYS A 396 -20.49 13.00 1.06
N GLN A 397 -20.20 12.99 -0.23
CA GLN A 397 -21.23 12.72 -1.25
C GLN A 397 -21.68 11.26 -1.11
N THR A 398 -22.93 10.96 -1.51
CA THR A 398 -23.49 9.63 -1.34
C THR A 398 -24.09 9.11 -2.64
N ALA A 399 -23.89 7.83 -2.92
CA ALA A 399 -24.44 7.14 -4.07
C ALA A 399 -25.12 5.84 -3.63
N LEU A 400 -26.40 5.72 -3.96
CA LEU A 400 -27.16 4.49 -3.77
C LEU A 400 -27.03 3.62 -5.03
N VAL A 401 -26.74 2.33 -4.86
CA VAL A 401 -26.59 1.38 -5.97
C VAL A 401 -27.53 0.19 -5.80
N GLY A 402 -28.12 -0.28 -6.90
CA GLY A 402 -28.91 -1.51 -6.92
C GLY A 402 -30.25 -1.45 -6.17
N CYS A 403 -30.65 -0.31 -5.65
CA CYS A 403 -31.91 -0.09 -4.91
C CYS A 403 -32.74 0.99 -5.56
N SER A 404 -34.08 0.85 -5.45
CA SER A 404 -35.03 1.82 -5.98
C SER A 404 -35.64 2.76 -4.91
N GLU A 405 -35.36 2.50 -3.65
CA GLU A 405 -35.75 3.38 -2.54
C GLU A 405 -34.82 4.62 -2.49
N HIS A 406 -35.28 5.68 -1.82
CA HIS A 406 -34.52 6.93 -1.67
C HIS A 406 -34.32 7.27 -0.19
N PHE A 407 -33.10 7.58 0.20
CA PHE A 407 -32.68 7.86 1.59
C PHE A 407 -32.01 9.23 1.75
N GLY A 408 -32.15 10.10 0.72
CA GLY A 408 -31.52 11.42 0.70
C GLY A 408 -30.09 11.43 0.14
N GLU A 409 -29.74 10.41 -0.65
CA GLU A 409 -28.48 10.29 -1.38
C GLU A 409 -28.29 11.42 -2.42
N THR A 410 -27.02 11.70 -2.75
CA THR A 410 -26.66 12.68 -3.80
C THR A 410 -27.05 12.17 -5.19
N SER A 411 -26.96 10.86 -5.43
CA SER A 411 -27.27 10.22 -6.71
C SER A 411 -27.58 8.74 -6.53
N SER A 412 -28.37 8.17 -7.47
CA SER A 412 -28.70 6.74 -7.52
C SER A 412 -28.26 6.14 -8.84
N PHE A 413 -27.82 4.88 -8.81
CA PHE A 413 -27.32 4.12 -9.95
C PHE A 413 -27.80 2.67 -9.91
N VAL A 414 -27.87 2.02 -11.04
CA VAL A 414 -28.26 0.60 -11.13
C VAL A 414 -27.16 -0.30 -10.55
N SER A 415 -25.90 0.13 -10.66
CA SER A 415 -24.75 -0.67 -10.21
C SER A 415 -23.55 0.21 -9.83
N LEU A 416 -22.58 -0.39 -9.13
CA LEU A 416 -21.27 0.24 -8.88
C LEU A 416 -20.55 0.59 -10.19
N GLU A 417 -20.65 -0.26 -11.21
CA GLU A 417 -20.03 -0.01 -12.50
C GLU A 417 -20.60 1.25 -13.17
N GLU A 418 -21.92 1.44 -13.14
CA GLU A 418 -22.57 2.64 -13.66
C GLU A 418 -22.12 3.89 -12.90
N PHE A 419 -22.11 3.84 -11.56
CA PHE A 419 -21.60 4.94 -10.74
C PHE A 419 -20.18 5.34 -11.16
N VAL A 420 -19.27 4.38 -11.27
CA VAL A 420 -17.87 4.63 -11.62
C VAL A 420 -17.76 5.23 -13.02
N ASN A 421 -18.49 4.69 -14.00
CA ASN A 421 -18.45 5.19 -15.36
C ASN A 421 -18.95 6.64 -15.47
N GLU A 422 -20.03 6.97 -14.77
CA GLU A 422 -20.62 8.30 -14.85
C GLU A 422 -19.87 9.34 -13.99
N ARG A 423 -19.32 8.97 -12.85
CA ARG A 423 -18.72 9.94 -11.91
C ARG A 423 -17.23 10.11 -12.06
N LEU A 424 -16.51 9.09 -12.52
CA LEU A 424 -15.05 9.13 -12.61
C LEU A 424 -14.53 9.27 -14.05
N TYR A 425 -15.30 8.81 -15.04
CA TYR A 425 -14.87 8.75 -16.44
C TYR A 425 -15.79 9.50 -17.40
N TRP A 426 -16.84 10.17 -16.90
CA TRP A 426 -17.70 10.98 -17.75
C TRP A 426 -16.91 12.17 -18.32
N GLN A 427 -16.61 12.14 -19.64
CA GLN A 427 -16.15 13.29 -20.39
C GLN A 427 -17.39 13.89 -21.08
N PRO A 428 -17.76 15.18 -20.81
CA PRO A 428 -18.76 15.83 -21.62
C PRO A 428 -18.27 15.89 -23.07
N ASN A 429 -19.09 15.36 -24.00
CA ASN A 429 -18.91 15.50 -25.46
C ASN A 429 -18.85 16.97 -25.87
#